data_d0cff4eed0c5af5784df796a7dabf7ed
#
_entry.id   d0cff4eed0c5af5784df796a7dabf7ed
#
_cell.length_a   1.000
_cell.length_b   1.000
_cell.length_c   1.000
_cell.angle_alpha   90.00
_cell.angle_beta   90.00
_cell.angle_gamma   90.00
#
_symmetry.space_group_name_H-M   'P 1'
#
loop_
_entity.id
_entity.type
_entity.pdbx_description
1 polymer ?
#
loop_
_entity_poly.entity_id
_entity_poly.type
_entity_poly.pdbx_seq_one_letter_code
_entity_poly.pdbx_strand_id
1 'polypeptide(L)'
;MSDHEAAARSASAHGAIDVAGSRARSTPVALSVKAHYTNADDGRSPAYMPTTGGLVDQYGRVHSDLRISITDRCNLRCTYCMDEDMTFQPREQLLSFEELERIARIAHDLGVTAIRLTGGEPLVRRGVVDLIARLSAVGFADIAMTTNATRLAPLAAPLKAAGLTRVNISCDSLRADRFASIRRRGDLATVLDAMEAAEAAGLAPLKVNVVLLRGINDDEILDFARFARTTGRIVRFIEFMPLDAPGDWDRDRIVPGREVYDVLNAAWPLEAVDEPGRVAPAERFRFADGVGEIGLISTVTEPFCGTCNRLRLTPDGSIRNCLFGDDEHALRELLRGGCDDAEVELVLRRAVWAKYPGHAINEPGFLRPHRSMSMIGG
;
A
#
# COMPACT_ATOMS: atom_id res chain seq x y z
N MET A 1 -61.91 28.71 -30.45
CA MET A 1 -62.56 27.67 -29.62
C MET A 1 -61.52 27.49 -28.48
N SER A 2 -61.80 28.21 -27.53
CA SER A 2 -62.41 28.08 -26.17
C SER A 2 -61.29 27.59 -25.20
N ASP A 3 -60.87 28.41 -24.35
CA ASP A 3 -61.42 28.93 -23.06
C ASP A 3 -60.86 28.07 -21.87
N HIS A 4 -60.46 28.44 -20.74
CA HIS A 4 -60.59 29.62 -19.86
C HIS A 4 -59.56 29.38 -18.73
N GLU A 5 -58.82 30.36 -18.29
CA GLU A 5 -59.10 31.24 -17.10
C GLU A 5 -59.15 30.47 -15.76
N ALA A 6 -58.59 30.87 -14.65
CA ALA A 6 -58.25 32.19 -14.10
C ALA A 6 -57.44 31.92 -12.79
N ALA A 7 -56.50 32.73 -12.49
CA ALA A 7 -56.50 33.86 -11.53
C ALA A 7 -56.68 33.44 -10.05
N ALA A 8 -56.11 33.99 -9.05
CA ALA A 8 -55.28 35.17 -8.77
C ALA A 8 -55.03 35.26 -7.22
N ARG A 9 -54.02 36.07 -6.86
CA ARG A 9 -53.89 36.94 -5.64
C ARG A 9 -53.63 36.28 -4.30
N SER A 10 -52.87 36.78 -3.48
CA SER A 10 -52.07 37.95 -3.06
C SER A 10 -51.78 37.72 -1.55
N ALA A 11 -50.78 38.11 -0.93
CA ALA A 11 -50.32 39.37 -0.50
C ALA A 11 -49.10 39.25 0.44
N SER A 12 -48.33 40.25 0.40
CA SER A 12 -47.16 40.62 1.19
C SER A 12 -47.34 40.62 2.73
N ALA A 13 -46.26 40.31 3.43
CA ALA A 13 -45.91 41.01 4.70
C ALA A 13 -44.40 41.00 4.94
N HIS A 14 -43.85 42.15 5.13
CA HIS A 14 -42.50 42.47 5.58
C HIS A 14 -42.31 42.06 7.05
N GLY A 15 -41.11 41.59 7.42
CA GLY A 15 -40.76 41.39 8.81
C GLY A 15 -39.29 41.02 9.05
N ALA A 16 -38.51 42.06 9.34
CA ALA A 16 -37.35 42.12 10.21
C ALA A 16 -36.23 41.05 10.15
N ILE A 17 -35.05 41.55 9.86
CA ILE A 17 -33.71 41.01 10.06
C ILE A 17 -33.49 40.77 11.56
N ASP A 18 -33.08 39.56 11.93
CA ASP A 18 -32.42 39.32 13.20
C ASP A 18 -31.10 38.58 12.95
N VAL A 19 -30.00 39.29 13.28
CA VAL A 19 -28.61 38.84 13.18
C VAL A 19 -28.27 38.24 14.53
N ALA A 20 -28.44 36.95 14.68
CA ALA A 20 -27.89 36.21 15.80
C ALA A 20 -27.10 35.01 15.29
N GLY A 21 -25.75 35.07 15.47
CA GLY A 21 -24.83 34.03 15.04
C GLY A 21 -25.15 32.68 15.70
N SER A 22 -25.50 31.70 14.92
CA SER A 22 -25.44 30.31 15.27
C SER A 22 -24.37 29.64 14.40
N ARG A 23 -23.23 29.35 15.02
CA ARG A 23 -22.26 28.39 14.48
C ARG A 23 -23.03 27.10 14.18
N ALA A 24 -23.22 26.82 12.93
CA ALA A 24 -23.75 25.54 12.49
C ALA A 24 -22.82 24.44 13.02
N ARG A 25 -23.31 23.69 13.98
CA ARG A 25 -22.68 22.42 14.38
C ARG A 25 -22.76 21.51 13.17
N SER A 26 -21.62 21.20 12.58
CA SER A 26 -21.52 20.19 11.53
C SER A 26 -22.15 18.90 12.06
N THR A 27 -23.22 18.48 11.44
CA THR A 27 -23.84 17.18 11.67
C THR A 27 -22.77 16.11 11.40
N PRO A 28 -22.56 15.15 12.31
CA PRO A 28 -21.62 14.07 12.03
C PRO A 28 -22.07 13.35 10.77
N VAL A 29 -21.22 13.28 9.75
CA VAL A 29 -21.45 12.45 8.58
C VAL A 29 -21.55 11.02 9.08
N ALA A 30 -22.74 10.45 9.08
CA ALA A 30 -22.95 9.05 9.35
C ALA A 30 -22.23 8.25 8.27
N LEU A 31 -21.07 7.66 8.61
CA LEU A 31 -20.38 6.71 7.76
C LEU A 31 -21.31 5.48 7.64
N SER A 32 -21.93 5.31 6.47
CA SER A 32 -22.64 4.09 6.15
C SER A 32 -21.59 2.97 5.99
N VAL A 33 -21.26 2.28 7.05
CA VAL A 33 -20.51 1.04 7.03
C VAL A 33 -21.43 0.00 6.41
N LYS A 34 -21.21 -0.33 5.14
CA LYS A 34 -21.78 -1.55 4.57
C LYS A 34 -21.02 -2.71 5.20
N ALA A 35 -21.59 -3.28 6.25
CA ALA A 35 -21.08 -4.47 6.89
C ALA A 35 -21.15 -5.64 5.92
N HIS A 36 -20.02 -6.03 5.35
CA HIS A 36 -19.88 -7.28 4.60
C HIS A 36 -19.34 -8.43 5.44
N TYR A 37 -19.22 -8.22 6.76
CA TYR A 37 -18.90 -9.27 7.72
C TYR A 37 -19.96 -9.30 8.81
N THR A 38 -20.69 -10.39 8.90
CA THR A 38 -21.41 -10.73 10.12
C THR A 38 -20.35 -11.03 11.16
N ASN A 39 -20.24 -10.18 12.18
CA ASN A 39 -19.44 -10.49 13.37
C ASN A 39 -19.95 -11.81 13.93
N ALA A 40 -19.16 -12.87 13.80
CA ALA A 40 -19.25 -13.95 14.75
C ALA A 40 -18.85 -13.31 16.09
N ASP A 41 -19.78 -13.27 17.03
CA ASP A 41 -19.60 -12.72 18.37
C ASP A 41 -18.58 -13.60 19.10
N ASP A 42 -17.28 -13.26 18.97
CA ASP A 42 -16.18 -13.95 19.67
C ASP A 42 -15.92 -13.35 21.05
N GLY A 43 -16.81 -12.50 21.55
CA GLY A 43 -16.74 -11.90 22.87
C GLY A 43 -15.64 -10.86 23.06
N ARG A 44 -14.97 -10.40 21.99
CA ARG A 44 -13.80 -9.50 22.05
C ARG A 44 -14.02 -8.09 21.54
N SER A 45 -15.24 -7.67 21.27
CA SER A 45 -15.48 -6.28 20.84
C SER A 45 -15.35 -5.35 22.06
N PRO A 46 -14.26 -4.59 22.23
CA PRO A 46 -14.26 -3.49 23.18
C PRO A 46 -15.32 -2.49 22.72
N ALA A 47 -16.22 -2.14 23.61
CA ALA A 47 -17.30 -1.19 23.31
C ALA A 47 -16.80 0.20 22.88
N TYR A 48 -15.47 0.47 22.98
CA TYR A 48 -14.89 1.79 22.75
C TYR A 48 -13.57 1.72 21.98
N MET A 49 -13.47 2.54 20.95
CA MET A 49 -12.20 2.84 20.29
C MET A 49 -11.25 3.50 21.31
N PRO A 50 -9.99 2.99 21.46
CA PRO A 50 -9.01 3.60 22.34
C PRO A 50 -8.68 5.02 21.88
N THR A 51 -8.74 5.99 22.79
CA THR A 51 -8.39 7.40 22.56
C THR A 51 -6.97 7.74 23.02
N THR A 52 -6.29 6.80 23.66
CA THR A 52 -4.91 6.94 24.15
C THR A 52 -4.07 5.71 23.79
N GLY A 53 -2.75 5.81 23.88
CA GLY A 53 -1.83 4.74 23.53
C GLY A 53 -1.64 4.55 22.02
N GLY A 54 -1.06 3.44 21.60
CA GLY A 54 -0.77 3.13 20.21
C GLY A 54 -2.02 2.84 19.36
N LEU A 55 -1.79 2.67 18.05
CA LEU A 55 -2.84 2.33 17.10
C LEU A 55 -3.19 0.83 17.22
N VAL A 56 -4.30 0.51 17.86
CA VAL A 56 -4.80 -0.85 18.07
C VAL A 56 -6.20 -0.98 17.48
N ASP A 57 -6.44 -2.04 16.72
CA ASP A 57 -7.76 -2.33 16.16
C ASP A 57 -8.64 -3.17 17.11
N GLN A 58 -9.90 -3.36 16.72
CA GLN A 58 -10.88 -4.13 17.51
C GLN A 58 -10.52 -5.62 17.70
N TYR A 59 -9.48 -6.11 16.99
CA TYR A 59 -8.98 -7.50 17.12
C TYR A 59 -7.68 -7.57 17.92
N GLY A 60 -7.24 -6.47 18.52
CA GLY A 60 -6.01 -6.38 19.31
C GLY A 60 -4.72 -6.32 18.49
N ARG A 61 -4.80 -6.11 17.16
CA ARG A 61 -3.61 -5.96 16.32
C ARG A 61 -3.04 -4.55 16.46
N VAL A 62 -1.75 -4.47 16.78
CA VAL A 62 -1.00 -3.19 16.87
C VAL A 62 -0.52 -2.79 15.48
N HIS A 63 -0.84 -1.56 15.06
CA HIS A 63 -0.50 -1.05 13.74
C HIS A 63 0.77 -0.19 13.80
N SER A 64 1.88 -0.76 13.34
CA SER A 64 3.23 -0.18 13.42
C SER A 64 3.91 0.05 12.06
N ASP A 65 3.29 -0.35 10.93
CA ASP A 65 3.82 -0.20 9.56
C ASP A 65 2.88 0.73 8.76
N LEU A 66 3.37 1.92 8.38
CA LEU A 66 2.64 2.84 7.52
C LEU A 66 3.24 2.82 6.10
N ARG A 67 2.42 2.45 5.13
CA ARG A 67 2.77 2.55 3.72
C ARG A 67 2.28 3.87 3.15
N ILE A 68 3.18 4.65 2.59
CA ILE A 68 2.89 5.96 2.05
C ILE A 68 3.07 5.91 0.53
N SER A 69 1.98 6.01 -0.21
CA SER A 69 2.02 6.22 -1.64
C SER A 69 2.23 7.71 -1.90
N ILE A 70 3.38 8.07 -2.46
CA ILE A 70 3.72 9.48 -2.65
C ILE A 70 3.29 10.03 -4.02
N THR A 71 2.90 9.15 -4.95
CA THR A 71 2.44 9.50 -6.29
C THR A 71 1.69 8.33 -6.93
N ASP A 72 0.73 8.60 -7.78
CA ASP A 72 0.09 7.63 -8.67
C ASP A 72 0.86 7.44 -9.98
N ARG A 73 1.82 8.34 -10.30
CA ARG A 73 2.59 8.32 -11.55
C ARG A 73 3.64 7.22 -11.53
N CYS A 74 3.75 6.52 -12.65
CA CYS A 74 4.79 5.52 -12.91
C CYS A 74 5.36 5.71 -14.31
N ASN A 75 6.64 5.42 -14.49
CA ASN A 75 7.31 5.44 -15.78
C ASN A 75 7.25 4.09 -16.52
N LEU A 76 6.68 3.05 -15.88
CA LEU A 76 6.38 1.75 -16.48
C LEU A 76 4.87 1.58 -16.72
N ARG A 77 4.51 0.55 -17.51
CA ARG A 77 3.13 0.15 -17.80
C ARG A 77 3.00 -1.37 -17.69
N CYS A 78 3.26 -1.90 -16.48
CA CYS A 78 3.20 -3.34 -16.25
C CYS A 78 1.79 -3.87 -16.54
N THR A 79 1.72 -4.96 -17.30
CA THR A 79 0.46 -5.55 -17.80
C THR A 79 -0.54 -5.90 -16.70
N TYR A 80 -0.05 -6.20 -15.50
CA TYR A 80 -0.85 -6.59 -14.34
C TYR A 80 -1.12 -5.43 -13.36
N CYS A 81 -0.69 -4.19 -13.66
CA CYS A 81 -0.76 -3.09 -12.68
C CYS A 81 -1.43 -1.84 -13.24
N MET A 82 -1.08 -1.42 -14.46
CA MET A 82 -1.43 -0.09 -14.96
C MET A 82 -1.76 -0.13 -16.46
N ASP A 83 -2.86 0.51 -16.83
CA ASP A 83 -3.22 0.72 -18.23
C ASP A 83 -2.23 1.63 -18.94
N GLU A 84 -2.09 1.45 -20.27
CA GLU A 84 -1.21 2.28 -21.09
C GLU A 84 -1.65 3.75 -21.08
N ASP A 85 -2.97 3.99 -21.16
CA ASP A 85 -3.60 5.31 -21.26
C ASP A 85 -4.12 5.82 -19.91
N MET A 86 -3.53 5.35 -18.79
CA MET A 86 -3.98 5.75 -17.46
C MET A 86 -3.90 7.27 -17.27
N THR A 87 -5.00 7.86 -16.80
CA THR A 87 -5.07 9.25 -16.37
C THR A 87 -4.60 9.39 -14.93
N PHE A 88 -3.62 10.26 -14.70
CA PHE A 88 -3.09 10.55 -13.37
C PHE A 88 -3.82 11.71 -12.71
N GLN A 89 -3.81 11.69 -11.39
CA GLN A 89 -4.39 12.78 -10.62
C GLN A 89 -3.65 14.12 -10.87
N PRO A 90 -4.37 15.24 -10.88
CA PRO A 90 -3.77 16.56 -10.86
C PRO A 90 -2.78 16.71 -9.70
N ARG A 91 -1.68 17.41 -9.95
CA ARG A 91 -0.62 17.56 -8.95
C ARG A 91 -1.11 18.20 -7.65
N GLU A 92 -2.07 19.09 -7.75
CA GLU A 92 -2.70 19.82 -6.64
C GLU A 92 -3.52 18.89 -5.73
N GLN A 93 -3.91 17.74 -6.22
CA GLN A 93 -4.63 16.73 -5.44
C GLN A 93 -3.67 15.81 -4.66
N LEU A 94 -2.40 15.79 -5.01
CA LEU A 94 -1.41 15.02 -4.26
C LEU A 94 -1.05 15.75 -2.96
N LEU A 95 -0.79 15.01 -1.90
CA LEU A 95 -0.25 15.57 -0.66
C LEU A 95 1.12 16.20 -0.89
N SER A 96 1.38 17.36 -0.27
CA SER A 96 2.70 17.98 -0.21
C SER A 96 3.65 17.17 0.69
N PHE A 97 4.95 17.47 0.65
CA PHE A 97 5.90 16.81 1.55
C PHE A 97 5.70 17.23 3.01
N GLU A 98 5.27 18.46 3.23
CA GLU A 98 4.92 18.99 4.55
C GLU A 98 3.67 18.27 5.12
N GLU A 99 2.65 18.02 4.28
CA GLU A 99 1.47 17.27 4.67
C GLU A 99 1.84 15.81 4.99
N LEU A 100 2.70 15.17 4.18
CA LEU A 100 3.19 13.81 4.41
C LEU A 100 4.03 13.69 5.69
N GLU A 101 4.94 14.64 5.94
CA GLU A 101 5.75 14.72 7.15
C GLU A 101 4.87 14.88 8.39
N ARG A 102 3.87 15.76 8.35
CA ARG A 102 2.94 16.00 9.46
C ARG A 102 2.17 14.71 9.82
N ILE A 103 1.60 14.03 8.81
CA ILE A 103 0.88 12.77 9.04
C ILE A 103 1.84 11.71 9.61
N ALA A 104 3.05 11.60 9.04
CA ALA A 104 4.04 10.62 9.47
C ALA A 104 4.47 10.86 10.92
N ARG A 105 4.70 12.11 11.33
CA ARG A 105 5.05 12.47 12.71
C ARG A 105 3.94 12.07 13.68
N ILE A 106 2.68 12.42 13.38
CA ILE A 106 1.53 12.02 14.21
C ILE A 106 1.42 10.50 14.29
N ALA A 107 1.60 9.78 13.17
CA ALA A 107 1.60 8.33 13.17
C ALA A 107 2.75 7.73 14.02
N HIS A 108 3.94 8.35 14.00
CA HIS A 108 5.09 7.96 14.82
C HIS A 108 4.77 8.13 16.32
N ASP A 109 4.18 9.25 16.71
CA ASP A 109 3.75 9.52 18.10
C ASP A 109 2.69 8.51 18.58
N LEU A 110 1.94 7.92 17.65
CA LEU A 110 0.95 6.87 17.88
C LEU A 110 1.55 5.44 17.81
N GLY A 111 2.88 5.29 17.74
CA GLY A 111 3.56 4.00 17.81
C GLY A 111 3.84 3.34 16.45
N VAL A 112 3.71 4.06 15.33
CA VAL A 112 4.21 3.59 14.04
C VAL A 112 5.73 3.68 14.04
N THR A 113 6.41 2.56 13.85
CA THR A 113 7.88 2.45 13.89
C THR A 113 8.52 2.28 12.52
N ALA A 114 7.74 1.88 11.52
CA ALA A 114 8.22 1.61 10.18
C ALA A 114 7.42 2.35 9.12
N ILE A 115 8.11 2.94 8.15
CA ILE A 115 7.52 3.53 6.95
C ILE A 115 7.98 2.78 5.71
N ARG A 116 7.05 2.61 4.77
CA ARG A 116 7.37 2.16 3.43
C ARG A 116 6.87 3.15 2.39
N LEU A 117 7.81 3.81 1.72
CA LEU A 117 7.50 4.67 0.59
C LEU A 117 7.18 3.81 -0.64
N THR A 118 6.07 4.14 -1.27
CA THR A 118 5.57 3.49 -2.48
C THR A 118 4.97 4.56 -3.41
N GLY A 119 4.20 4.11 -4.38
CA GLY A 119 3.43 4.96 -5.28
C GLY A 119 3.01 4.15 -6.49
N GLY A 120 2.86 4.83 -7.63
CA GLY A 120 3.15 4.20 -8.90
C GLY A 120 4.65 3.87 -8.92
N GLU A 121 5.50 4.91 -9.09
CA GLU A 121 6.95 4.78 -8.87
C GLU A 121 7.44 5.97 -8.03
N PRO A 122 7.92 5.75 -6.80
CA PRO A 122 8.31 6.85 -5.91
C PRO A 122 9.47 7.69 -6.46
N LEU A 123 10.40 7.09 -7.22
CA LEU A 123 11.57 7.78 -7.76
C LEU A 123 11.26 8.72 -8.92
N VAL A 124 10.01 8.77 -9.43
CA VAL A 124 9.61 9.78 -10.41
C VAL A 124 9.15 11.08 -9.73
N ARG A 125 8.84 11.05 -8.43
CA ARG A 125 8.47 12.26 -7.71
C ARG A 125 9.70 13.08 -7.38
N ARG A 126 9.75 14.31 -7.95
CA ARG A 126 10.86 15.25 -7.71
C ARG A 126 10.98 15.55 -6.22
N GLY A 127 12.21 15.56 -5.68
CA GLY A 127 12.48 15.88 -4.28
C GLY A 127 12.30 14.71 -3.32
N VAL A 128 12.17 13.45 -3.82
CA VAL A 128 11.99 12.28 -2.96
C VAL A 128 13.12 12.09 -1.93
N VAL A 129 14.35 12.52 -2.25
CA VAL A 129 15.50 12.50 -1.32
C VAL A 129 15.23 13.43 -0.12
N ASP A 130 14.69 14.63 -0.37
CA ASP A 130 14.35 15.60 0.68
C ASP A 130 13.21 15.05 1.56
N LEU A 131 12.23 14.40 0.96
CA LEU A 131 11.16 13.74 1.73
C LEU A 131 11.73 12.66 2.66
N ILE A 132 12.67 11.83 2.19
CA ILE A 132 13.30 10.81 3.03
C ILE A 132 14.06 11.46 4.18
N ALA A 133 14.80 12.54 3.95
CA ALA A 133 15.50 13.27 5.01
C ALA A 133 14.53 13.81 6.08
N ARG A 134 13.40 14.39 5.66
CA ARG A 134 12.33 14.83 6.57
C ARG A 134 11.77 13.68 7.41
N LEU A 135 11.43 12.55 6.77
CA LEU A 135 10.92 11.37 7.46
C LEU A 135 11.96 10.74 8.39
N SER A 136 13.23 10.75 8.01
CA SER A 136 14.33 10.30 8.87
C SER A 136 14.47 11.17 10.12
N ALA A 137 14.27 12.47 10.00
CA ALA A 137 14.30 13.40 11.14
C ALA A 137 13.16 13.17 12.15
N VAL A 138 12.05 12.54 11.74
CA VAL A 138 10.97 12.13 12.67
C VAL A 138 11.41 11.03 13.63
N GLY A 139 12.33 10.14 13.22
CA GLY A 139 12.90 9.12 14.11
C GLY A 139 12.40 7.70 13.87
N PHE A 140 11.85 7.39 12.70
CA PHE A 140 11.44 6.02 12.36
C PHE A 140 12.62 5.04 12.38
N ALA A 141 12.42 3.87 12.99
CA ALA A 141 13.43 2.82 13.06
C ALA A 141 13.71 2.17 11.68
N ASP A 142 12.72 2.14 10.79
CA ASP A 142 12.83 1.55 9.45
C ASP A 142 12.13 2.41 8.40
N ILE A 143 12.90 2.96 7.47
CA ILE A 143 12.38 3.67 6.30
C ILE A 143 12.76 2.87 5.05
N ALA A 144 11.78 2.17 4.48
CA ALA A 144 11.99 1.35 3.30
C ALA A 144 11.31 1.97 2.07
N MET A 145 11.77 1.62 0.88
CA MET A 145 11.14 1.99 -0.38
C MET A 145 10.86 0.76 -1.23
N THR A 146 9.72 0.74 -1.91
CA THR A 146 9.45 -0.20 -3.01
C THR A 146 9.56 0.56 -4.33
N THR A 147 10.36 0.07 -5.26
CA THR A 147 10.67 0.76 -6.53
C THR A 147 10.83 -0.23 -7.68
N ASN A 148 10.55 0.22 -8.90
CA ASN A 148 10.90 -0.49 -10.13
C ASN A 148 12.39 -0.34 -10.52
N ALA A 149 13.14 0.42 -9.75
CA ALA A 149 14.58 0.66 -9.81
C ALA A 149 15.12 1.36 -11.07
N THR A 150 14.31 1.65 -12.08
CA THR A 150 14.81 2.26 -13.34
C THR A 150 15.48 3.62 -13.15
N ARG A 151 15.28 4.28 -11.99
CA ARG A 151 15.92 5.55 -11.63
C ARG A 151 16.77 5.46 -10.37
N LEU A 152 16.99 4.25 -9.83
CA LEU A 152 17.60 4.06 -8.52
C LEU A 152 19.12 4.27 -8.52
N ALA A 153 19.84 3.80 -9.55
CA ALA A 153 21.29 3.81 -9.56
C ALA A 153 21.92 5.18 -9.18
N PRO A 154 21.59 6.29 -9.84
CA PRO A 154 22.14 7.60 -9.47
C PRO A 154 21.62 8.15 -8.14
N LEU A 155 20.52 7.61 -7.60
CA LEU A 155 19.89 8.07 -6.36
C LEU A 155 20.23 7.20 -5.15
N ALA A 156 20.85 6.02 -5.31
CA ALA A 156 21.07 5.08 -4.22
C ALA A 156 21.89 5.69 -3.07
N ALA A 157 23.02 6.31 -3.35
CA ALA A 157 23.86 6.95 -2.33
C ALA A 157 23.17 8.19 -1.70
N PRO A 158 22.56 9.12 -2.46
CA PRO A 158 21.77 10.21 -1.88
C PRO A 158 20.61 9.74 -0.99
N LEU A 159 19.87 8.70 -1.40
CA LEU A 159 18.77 8.14 -0.61
C LEU A 159 19.27 7.53 0.69
N LYS A 160 20.39 6.80 0.65
CA LYS A 160 21.02 6.26 1.86
C LYS A 160 21.48 7.35 2.80
N ALA A 161 22.14 8.38 2.28
CA ALA A 161 22.58 9.53 3.07
C ALA A 161 21.41 10.30 3.71
N ALA A 162 20.25 10.34 3.05
CA ALA A 162 19.03 10.93 3.57
C ALA A 162 18.33 10.08 4.65
N GLY A 163 18.76 8.83 4.88
CA GLY A 163 18.22 7.96 5.93
C GLY A 163 17.37 6.79 5.44
N LEU A 164 17.31 6.53 4.12
CA LEU A 164 16.68 5.31 3.62
C LEU A 164 17.46 4.09 4.13
N THR A 165 16.76 3.14 4.75
CA THR A 165 17.40 1.95 5.33
C THR A 165 17.60 0.85 4.29
N ARG A 166 16.61 0.57 3.47
CA ARG A 166 16.60 -0.54 2.51
C ARG A 166 15.63 -0.33 1.37
N VAL A 167 15.80 -1.10 0.30
CA VAL A 167 14.93 -1.09 -0.86
C VAL A 167 14.34 -2.47 -1.15
N ASN A 168 13.10 -2.46 -1.67
CA ASN A 168 12.50 -3.62 -2.31
C ASN A 168 12.41 -3.27 -3.81
N ILE A 169 13.05 -4.07 -4.65
CA ILE A 169 13.06 -3.86 -6.09
C ILE A 169 12.08 -4.83 -6.75
N SER A 170 11.18 -4.30 -7.56
CA SER A 170 10.28 -5.11 -8.35
C SER A 170 10.99 -5.56 -9.63
N CYS A 171 11.05 -6.90 -9.87
CA CYS A 171 11.65 -7.48 -11.07
C CYS A 171 10.96 -8.81 -11.37
N ASP A 172 10.06 -8.84 -12.36
CA ASP A 172 9.18 -10.00 -12.60
C ASP A 172 9.75 -11.02 -13.58
N SER A 173 10.93 -10.76 -14.18
CA SER A 173 11.63 -11.70 -15.05
C SER A 173 13.13 -11.42 -15.07
N LEU A 174 13.93 -12.48 -15.19
CA LEU A 174 15.37 -12.43 -15.42
C LEU A 174 15.71 -12.60 -16.91
N ARG A 175 14.71 -12.67 -17.78
CA ARG A 175 14.85 -12.73 -19.24
C ARG A 175 14.47 -11.38 -19.83
N ALA A 176 15.37 -10.78 -20.61
CA ALA A 176 15.22 -9.40 -21.08
C ALA A 176 13.97 -9.19 -21.96
N ASP A 177 13.67 -10.14 -22.84
CA ASP A 177 12.48 -10.12 -23.70
C ASP A 177 11.18 -10.21 -22.91
N ARG A 178 11.13 -11.11 -21.94
CA ARG A 178 9.96 -11.27 -21.06
C ARG A 178 9.79 -10.09 -20.12
N PHE A 179 10.89 -9.59 -19.55
CA PHE A 179 10.88 -8.36 -18.75
C PHE A 179 10.27 -7.21 -19.55
N ALA A 180 10.73 -6.99 -20.80
CA ALA A 180 10.19 -5.96 -21.68
C ALA A 180 8.69 -6.19 -22.00
N SER A 181 8.28 -7.43 -22.22
CA SER A 181 6.87 -7.78 -22.48
C SER A 181 5.97 -7.47 -21.30
N ILE A 182 6.38 -7.84 -20.06
CA ILE A 182 5.59 -7.60 -18.84
C ILE A 182 5.56 -6.10 -18.49
N ARG A 183 6.70 -5.42 -18.59
CA ARG A 183 6.87 -4.02 -18.12
C ARG A 183 6.50 -2.98 -19.16
N ARG A 184 6.44 -3.38 -20.45
CA ARG A 184 6.19 -2.55 -21.65
C ARG A 184 7.19 -1.41 -21.87
N ARG A 185 7.89 -0.96 -20.84
CA ARG A 185 8.88 0.13 -20.85
C ARG A 185 10.05 -0.23 -19.96
N GLY A 186 11.23 0.34 -20.22
CA GLY A 186 12.45 0.07 -19.48
C GLY A 186 13.13 -1.23 -19.93
N ASP A 187 14.27 -1.52 -19.36
CA ASP A 187 15.09 -2.69 -19.66
C ASP A 187 15.60 -3.36 -18.38
N LEU A 188 15.90 -4.65 -18.47
CA LEU A 188 16.36 -5.46 -17.34
C LEU A 188 17.75 -5.05 -16.87
N ALA A 189 18.67 -4.69 -17.79
CA ALA A 189 20.04 -4.36 -17.42
C ALA A 189 20.07 -3.15 -16.49
N THR A 190 19.30 -2.10 -16.77
CA THR A 190 19.14 -0.93 -15.87
C THR A 190 18.71 -1.33 -14.46
N VAL A 191 17.82 -2.33 -14.34
CA VAL A 191 17.35 -2.80 -13.03
C VAL A 191 18.42 -3.59 -12.28
N LEU A 192 19.18 -4.44 -13.00
CA LEU A 192 20.29 -5.20 -12.41
C LEU A 192 21.42 -4.27 -11.95
N ASP A 193 21.82 -3.29 -12.76
CA ASP A 193 22.81 -2.26 -12.40
C ASP A 193 22.34 -1.45 -11.15
N ALA A 194 21.05 -1.17 -11.08
CA ALA A 194 20.48 -0.47 -9.94
C ALA A 194 20.48 -1.31 -8.65
N MET A 195 20.37 -2.63 -8.74
CA MET A 195 20.54 -3.53 -7.58
C MET A 195 21.97 -3.45 -7.04
N GLU A 196 22.99 -3.49 -7.92
CA GLU A 196 24.39 -3.35 -7.56
C GLU A 196 24.69 -1.97 -6.91
N ALA A 197 24.15 -0.91 -7.50
CA ALA A 197 24.29 0.44 -6.95
C ALA A 197 23.65 0.57 -5.56
N ALA A 198 22.49 -0.06 -5.34
CA ALA A 198 21.83 -0.07 -4.05
C ALA A 198 22.64 -0.80 -2.98
N GLU A 199 23.22 -1.93 -3.31
CA GLU A 199 24.11 -2.70 -2.41
C GLU A 199 25.38 -1.93 -2.10
N ALA A 200 26.02 -1.35 -3.12
CA ALA A 200 27.22 -0.51 -2.95
C ALA A 200 26.95 0.72 -2.06
N ALA A 201 25.73 1.26 -2.09
CA ALA A 201 25.29 2.34 -1.21
C ALA A 201 24.90 1.87 0.21
N GLY A 202 24.87 0.57 0.50
CA GLY A 202 24.48 0.01 1.79
C GLY A 202 22.98 0.02 2.05
N LEU A 203 22.13 -0.03 1.00
CA LEU A 203 20.67 -0.20 1.10
C LEU A 203 20.31 -1.69 1.23
N ALA A 204 20.69 -2.29 2.36
CA ALA A 204 20.56 -3.72 2.63
C ALA A 204 19.62 -4.02 3.81
N PRO A 205 19.01 -5.22 3.88
CA PRO A 205 19.06 -6.27 2.86
C PRO A 205 18.23 -5.90 1.61
N LEU A 206 18.77 -6.20 0.43
CA LEU A 206 18.08 -5.99 -0.82
C LEU A 206 17.06 -7.12 -1.04
N LYS A 207 15.81 -6.74 -1.33
CA LYS A 207 14.74 -7.68 -1.61
C LYS A 207 14.22 -7.50 -3.02
N VAL A 208 14.09 -8.60 -3.75
CA VAL A 208 13.53 -8.61 -5.11
C VAL A 208 12.13 -9.18 -5.06
N ASN A 209 11.14 -8.38 -5.47
CA ASN A 209 9.74 -8.76 -5.55
C ASN A 209 9.44 -9.26 -6.96
N VAL A 210 8.82 -10.42 -7.05
CA VAL A 210 8.41 -11.09 -8.29
C VAL A 210 6.92 -11.39 -8.19
N VAL A 211 6.09 -10.72 -8.98
CA VAL A 211 4.70 -11.13 -9.15
C VAL A 211 4.66 -12.28 -10.13
N LEU A 212 4.22 -13.45 -9.68
CA LEU A 212 4.08 -14.62 -10.54
C LEU A 212 2.74 -14.61 -11.27
N LEU A 213 2.80 -14.83 -12.56
CA LEU A 213 1.67 -14.89 -13.48
C LEU A 213 1.70 -16.22 -14.22
N ARG A 214 0.68 -17.03 -14.04
CA ARG A 214 0.55 -18.35 -14.66
C ARG A 214 0.69 -18.25 -16.18
N GLY A 215 1.55 -19.10 -16.76
CA GLY A 215 1.81 -19.15 -18.21
C GLY A 215 2.61 -17.97 -18.76
N ILE A 216 3.12 -17.07 -17.90
CA ILE A 216 3.91 -15.91 -18.30
C ILE A 216 5.35 -15.99 -17.79
N ASN A 217 5.53 -16.10 -16.44
CA ASN A 217 6.84 -16.11 -15.80
C ASN A 217 6.97 -17.18 -14.70
N ASP A 218 6.00 -18.07 -14.56
CA ASP A 218 6.00 -19.17 -13.59
C ASP A 218 7.07 -20.24 -13.88
N ASP A 219 7.59 -20.29 -15.11
CA ASP A 219 8.74 -21.13 -15.47
C ASP A 219 10.10 -20.57 -14.99
N GLU A 220 10.15 -19.34 -14.45
CA GLU A 220 11.37 -18.71 -13.93
C GLU A 220 11.56 -18.92 -12.40
N ILE A 221 10.69 -19.68 -11.72
CA ILE A 221 10.80 -19.91 -10.26
C ILE A 221 12.19 -20.42 -9.87
N LEU A 222 12.73 -21.42 -10.58
CA LEU A 222 14.06 -21.96 -10.31
C LEU A 222 15.19 -21.01 -10.74
N ASP A 223 14.98 -20.18 -11.75
CA ASP A 223 15.97 -19.17 -12.17
C ASP A 223 16.11 -18.09 -11.09
N PHE A 224 15.00 -17.61 -10.53
CA PHE A 224 15.01 -16.69 -9.40
C PHE A 224 15.59 -17.31 -8.13
N ALA A 225 15.39 -18.60 -7.88
CA ALA A 225 16.03 -19.28 -6.76
C ALA A 225 17.57 -19.34 -6.95
N ARG A 226 18.06 -19.68 -8.14
CA ARG A 226 19.49 -19.61 -8.48
C ARG A 226 20.04 -18.20 -8.30
N PHE A 227 19.29 -17.19 -8.76
CA PHE A 227 19.64 -15.78 -8.58
C PHE A 227 19.78 -15.42 -7.09
N ALA A 228 18.82 -15.82 -6.23
CA ALA A 228 18.93 -15.61 -4.79
C ALA A 228 20.19 -16.27 -4.20
N ARG A 229 20.45 -17.52 -4.58
CA ARG A 229 21.60 -18.31 -4.09
C ARG A 229 22.95 -17.75 -4.52
N THR A 230 23.04 -17.23 -5.75
CA THR A 230 24.31 -16.72 -6.30
C THR A 230 24.62 -15.29 -5.87
N THR A 231 23.61 -14.47 -5.61
CA THR A 231 23.76 -13.05 -5.29
C THR A 231 23.57 -12.73 -3.80
N GLY A 232 22.97 -13.62 -3.02
CA GLY A 232 22.59 -13.37 -1.64
C GLY A 232 21.37 -12.44 -1.47
N ARG A 233 20.75 -12.02 -2.57
CA ARG A 233 19.55 -11.19 -2.57
C ARG A 233 18.34 -12.01 -2.17
N ILE A 234 17.43 -11.43 -1.36
CA ILE A 234 16.23 -12.12 -0.92
C ILE A 234 15.17 -12.00 -2.03
N VAL A 235 14.82 -13.10 -2.67
CA VAL A 235 13.74 -13.12 -3.66
C VAL A 235 12.41 -13.39 -2.96
N ARG A 236 11.37 -12.60 -3.29
CA ARG A 236 10.02 -12.78 -2.75
C ARG A 236 9.03 -12.98 -3.89
N PHE A 237 8.45 -14.15 -3.94
CA PHE A 237 7.38 -14.47 -4.86
C PHE A 237 6.04 -13.99 -4.29
N ILE A 238 5.27 -13.31 -5.12
CA ILE A 238 4.01 -12.66 -4.75
C ILE A 238 2.92 -13.20 -5.66
N GLU A 239 1.84 -13.66 -5.07
CA GLU A 239 0.65 -14.05 -5.82
C GLU A 239 0.03 -12.85 -6.53
N PHE A 240 -0.47 -13.09 -7.75
CA PHE A 240 -1.21 -12.08 -8.51
C PHE A 240 -2.52 -11.71 -7.80
N MET A 241 -2.70 -10.42 -7.53
CA MET A 241 -3.81 -9.87 -6.74
C MET A 241 -4.81 -9.12 -7.62
N PRO A 242 -6.13 -9.07 -7.26
CA PRO A 242 -7.19 -8.38 -8.00
C PRO A 242 -7.12 -6.85 -7.86
N LEU A 243 -5.97 -6.28 -8.16
CA LEU A 243 -5.66 -4.83 -8.06
C LEU A 243 -5.10 -4.29 -9.37
N ASP A 244 -5.26 -5.03 -10.43
CA ASP A 244 -4.87 -4.67 -11.79
C ASP A 244 -5.86 -3.66 -12.39
N ALA A 245 -5.34 -2.61 -13.04
CA ALA A 245 -6.17 -1.59 -13.69
C ALA A 245 -6.96 -2.14 -14.89
N PRO A 246 -6.38 -3.02 -15.75
CA PRO A 246 -7.11 -3.60 -16.89
C PRO A 246 -8.34 -4.44 -16.50
N GLY A 247 -8.39 -4.95 -15.26
CA GLY A 247 -9.48 -5.83 -14.86
C GLY A 247 -9.34 -7.27 -15.30
N ASP A 248 -8.13 -7.68 -15.71
CA ASP A 248 -7.82 -8.99 -16.28
C ASP A 248 -7.48 -10.05 -15.22
N TRP A 249 -7.58 -9.71 -13.94
CA TRP A 249 -7.29 -10.66 -12.89
C TRP A 249 -8.29 -11.83 -12.92
N ASP A 250 -7.74 -13.03 -12.91
CA ASP A 250 -8.46 -14.28 -12.78
C ASP A 250 -7.73 -15.19 -11.78
N ARG A 251 -8.48 -16.04 -11.07
CA ARG A 251 -7.91 -17.02 -10.13
C ARG A 251 -7.02 -18.03 -10.83
N ASP A 252 -7.34 -18.40 -12.06
CA ASP A 252 -6.57 -19.35 -12.86
C ASP A 252 -5.18 -18.80 -13.26
N ARG A 253 -4.98 -17.50 -13.14
CA ARG A 253 -3.69 -16.84 -13.39
C ARG A 253 -2.80 -16.77 -12.16
N ILE A 254 -3.28 -17.22 -11.00
CA ILE A 254 -2.50 -17.26 -9.77
C ILE A 254 -1.55 -18.46 -9.80
N VAL A 255 -0.33 -18.25 -9.36
CA VAL A 255 0.61 -19.31 -8.97
C VAL A 255 0.61 -19.34 -7.44
N PRO A 256 0.00 -20.33 -6.79
CA PRO A 256 -0.09 -20.39 -5.34
C PRO A 256 1.28 -20.48 -4.67
N GLY A 257 1.44 -19.81 -3.52
CA GLY A 257 2.70 -19.86 -2.76
C GLY A 257 3.09 -21.30 -2.41
N ARG A 258 2.14 -22.17 -2.12
CA ARG A 258 2.39 -23.60 -1.87
C ARG A 258 3.03 -24.30 -3.07
N GLU A 259 2.56 -24.04 -4.29
CA GLU A 259 3.15 -24.59 -5.51
C GLU A 259 4.59 -24.11 -5.69
N VAL A 260 4.85 -22.81 -5.45
CA VAL A 260 6.22 -22.25 -5.49
C VAL A 260 7.10 -22.96 -4.48
N TYR A 261 6.60 -23.16 -3.24
CA TYR A 261 7.32 -23.89 -2.21
C TYR A 261 7.68 -25.30 -2.66
N ASP A 262 6.72 -26.05 -3.19
CA ASP A 262 6.93 -27.44 -3.59
C ASP A 262 7.97 -27.56 -4.73
N VAL A 263 7.93 -26.65 -5.71
CA VAL A 263 8.92 -26.58 -6.81
C VAL A 263 10.32 -26.29 -6.27
N LEU A 264 10.44 -25.31 -5.36
CA LEU A 264 11.71 -24.92 -4.78
C LEU A 264 12.28 -26.01 -3.87
N ASN A 265 11.45 -26.58 -2.99
CA ASN A 265 11.84 -27.59 -2.02
C ASN A 265 12.25 -28.93 -2.68
N ALA A 266 11.67 -29.24 -3.84
CA ALA A 266 12.09 -30.40 -4.64
C ALA A 266 13.48 -30.22 -5.25
N ALA A 267 13.85 -28.98 -5.62
CA ALA A 267 15.16 -28.68 -6.18
C ALA A 267 16.24 -28.44 -5.09
N TRP A 268 15.90 -27.73 -4.05
CA TRP A 268 16.74 -27.44 -2.89
C TRP A 268 15.88 -27.42 -1.63
N PRO A 269 16.10 -28.32 -0.67
CA PRO A 269 15.32 -28.36 0.56
C PRO A 269 15.29 -27.01 1.27
N LEU A 270 14.10 -26.64 1.76
CA LEU A 270 13.84 -25.37 2.42
C LEU A 270 13.54 -25.56 3.90
N GLU A 271 14.08 -24.67 4.71
CA GLU A 271 13.80 -24.57 6.15
C GLU A 271 13.08 -23.26 6.43
N ALA A 272 12.00 -23.29 7.20
CA ALA A 272 11.29 -22.09 7.60
C ALA A 272 12.19 -21.23 8.50
N VAL A 273 12.19 -19.92 8.25
CA VAL A 273 12.85 -18.93 9.11
C VAL A 273 11.81 -18.39 10.07
N ASP A 274 11.81 -18.93 11.29
CA ASP A 274 10.94 -18.47 12.36
C ASP A 274 11.63 -17.29 13.09
N GLU A 275 10.94 -16.15 13.13
CA GLU A 275 11.34 -14.97 13.90
C GLU A 275 10.18 -14.58 14.82
N PRO A 276 10.15 -15.09 16.06
CA PRO A 276 9.08 -14.81 16.99
C PRO A 276 8.81 -13.30 17.16
N GLY A 277 7.55 -12.91 17.09
CA GLY A 277 7.13 -11.50 17.23
C GLY A 277 7.31 -10.63 15.98
N ARG A 278 7.87 -11.16 14.90
CA ARG A 278 7.97 -10.44 13.64
C ARG A 278 6.66 -10.52 12.84
N VAL A 279 6.09 -9.37 12.52
CA VAL A 279 4.97 -9.26 11.60
C VAL A 279 5.49 -8.88 10.21
N ALA A 280 5.39 -9.81 9.26
CA ALA A 280 5.83 -9.59 7.89
C ALA A 280 4.84 -10.23 6.90
N PRO A 281 4.66 -9.66 5.69
CA PRO A 281 3.75 -10.23 4.69
C PRO A 281 4.29 -11.50 4.04
N ALA A 282 5.58 -11.79 4.16
CA ALA A 282 6.23 -12.92 3.53
C ALA A 282 6.56 -14.00 4.57
N GLU A 283 6.11 -15.21 4.33
CA GLU A 283 6.73 -16.40 4.93
C GLU A 283 8.14 -16.53 4.38
N ARG A 284 9.09 -16.81 5.26
CA ARG A 284 10.51 -16.82 4.90
C ARG A 284 11.07 -18.23 5.01
N PHE A 285 11.88 -18.58 4.02
CA PHE A 285 12.55 -19.86 3.95
C PHE A 285 14.02 -19.63 3.63
N ARG A 286 14.88 -20.41 4.26
CA ARG A 286 16.29 -20.50 3.92
C ARG A 286 16.52 -21.85 3.23
N PHE A 287 17.42 -21.89 2.26
CA PHE A 287 17.89 -23.16 1.73
C PHE A 287 18.66 -23.93 2.81
N ALA A 288 18.40 -25.24 2.94
CA ALA A 288 18.95 -26.08 4.02
C ALA A 288 20.48 -26.10 4.03
N ASP A 289 21.14 -25.82 2.90
CA ASP A 289 22.59 -25.65 2.81
C ASP A 289 23.08 -24.26 3.26
N GLY A 290 22.19 -23.41 3.75
CA GLY A 290 22.49 -22.07 4.26
C GLY A 290 22.72 -20.99 3.18
N VAL A 291 22.60 -21.31 1.91
CA VAL A 291 22.93 -20.41 0.80
C VAL A 291 21.69 -19.72 0.23
N GLY A 292 21.33 -18.55 0.75
CA GLY A 292 20.24 -17.70 0.24
C GLY A 292 18.92 -17.84 1.00
N GLU A 293 18.00 -16.94 0.72
CA GLU A 293 16.69 -16.83 1.35
C GLU A 293 15.61 -16.52 0.32
N ILE A 294 14.44 -17.13 0.52
CA ILE A 294 13.23 -16.94 -0.27
C ILE A 294 12.09 -16.46 0.63
N GLY A 295 11.21 -15.62 0.11
CA GLY A 295 9.96 -15.27 0.75
C GLY A 295 8.76 -15.61 -0.13
N LEU A 296 7.68 -16.08 0.48
CA LEU A 296 6.40 -16.32 -0.19
C LEU A 296 5.35 -15.35 0.36
N ILE A 297 4.63 -14.68 -0.52
CA ILE A 297 3.56 -13.72 -0.17
C ILE A 297 2.25 -14.23 -0.76
N SER A 298 1.65 -15.19 -0.05
CA SER A 298 0.44 -15.93 -0.44
C SER A 298 -0.82 -15.16 -0.03
N THR A 299 -0.96 -13.92 -0.53
CA THR A 299 -2.03 -13.01 -0.10
C THR A 299 -3.43 -13.53 -0.45
N VAL A 300 -3.55 -14.30 -1.53
CA VAL A 300 -4.84 -14.79 -2.05
C VAL A 300 -5.17 -16.19 -1.54
N THR A 301 -4.22 -17.11 -1.64
CA THR A 301 -4.47 -18.52 -1.29
C THR A 301 -4.35 -18.80 0.20
N GLU A 302 -3.42 -18.12 0.88
CA GLU A 302 -3.15 -18.25 2.31
C GLU A 302 -3.07 -16.88 3.00
N PRO A 303 -4.22 -16.20 3.20
CA PRO A 303 -4.24 -14.85 3.78
C PRO A 303 -3.66 -14.78 5.19
N PHE A 304 -2.74 -13.84 5.42
CA PHE A 304 -2.09 -13.61 6.73
C PHE A 304 -2.66 -12.38 7.47
N CYS A 305 -3.99 -12.19 7.40
CA CYS A 305 -4.69 -11.02 7.94
C CYS A 305 -4.66 -10.95 9.46
N GLY A 306 -4.63 -12.10 10.15
CA GLY A 306 -4.66 -12.18 11.61
C GLY A 306 -3.54 -11.43 12.33
N THR A 307 -2.38 -11.25 11.66
CA THR A 307 -1.22 -10.52 12.19
C THR A 307 -0.96 -9.20 11.48
N CYS A 308 -1.89 -8.73 10.64
CA CYS A 308 -1.65 -7.55 9.80
C CYS A 308 -1.56 -6.26 10.61
N ASN A 309 -0.39 -5.61 10.59
CA ASN A 309 -0.09 -4.36 11.30
C ASN A 309 -0.03 -3.12 10.38
N ARG A 310 -0.56 -3.21 9.14
CA ARG A 310 -0.34 -2.20 8.10
C ARG A 310 -1.47 -1.22 7.97
N LEU A 311 -1.11 0.06 7.82
CA LEU A 311 -1.94 1.14 7.30
C LEU A 311 -1.39 1.63 5.95
N ARG A 312 -2.23 2.30 5.18
CA ARG A 312 -1.85 2.90 3.90
C ARG A 312 -2.35 4.33 3.82
N LEU A 313 -1.47 5.20 3.33
CA LEU A 313 -1.80 6.56 2.95
C LEU A 313 -1.71 6.66 1.43
N THR A 314 -2.81 7.02 0.78
CA THR A 314 -2.87 7.21 -0.67
C THR A 314 -2.25 8.55 -1.09
N PRO A 315 -1.86 8.73 -2.36
CA PRO A 315 -1.21 9.97 -2.80
C PRO A 315 -2.11 11.20 -2.65
N ASP A 316 -3.42 11.01 -2.72
CA ASP A 316 -4.45 12.04 -2.59
C ASP A 316 -4.94 12.24 -1.14
N GLY A 317 -4.29 11.60 -0.17
CA GLY A 317 -4.50 11.88 1.24
C GLY A 317 -5.66 11.14 1.89
N SER A 318 -5.96 9.91 1.45
CA SER A 318 -6.88 9.03 2.17
C SER A 318 -6.12 7.94 2.94
N ILE A 319 -6.55 7.64 4.16
CA ILE A 319 -6.10 6.47 4.90
C ILE A 319 -6.95 5.27 4.52
N ARG A 320 -6.29 4.17 4.13
CA ARG A 320 -6.90 2.86 3.90
C ARG A 320 -6.39 1.87 4.93
N ASN A 321 -7.28 1.12 5.51
CA ASN A 321 -6.97 0.12 6.52
C ASN A 321 -6.68 -1.28 5.93
N CYS A 322 -7.10 -1.54 4.69
CA CYS A 322 -6.85 -2.78 3.98
C CYS A 322 -6.46 -2.52 2.52
N LEU A 323 -5.65 -3.41 1.94
CA LEU A 323 -5.30 -3.38 0.53
C LEU A 323 -6.51 -3.69 -0.37
N PHE A 324 -7.35 -4.62 0.09
CA PHE A 324 -8.52 -5.13 -0.64
C PHE A 324 -9.84 -4.49 -0.19
N GLY A 325 -9.83 -3.58 0.78
CA GLY A 325 -11.03 -2.84 1.19
C GLY A 325 -11.16 -1.52 0.43
N ASP A 326 -12.36 -1.01 0.30
CA ASP A 326 -12.64 0.30 -0.30
C ASP A 326 -12.88 1.41 0.73
N ASP A 327 -12.77 1.09 2.02
CA ASP A 327 -12.93 2.08 3.08
C ASP A 327 -11.77 3.08 3.05
N GLU A 328 -12.11 4.34 2.88
CA GLU A 328 -11.17 5.45 2.83
C GLU A 328 -11.55 6.52 3.86
N HIS A 329 -10.56 6.99 4.58
CA HIS A 329 -10.69 8.06 5.56
C HIS A 329 -9.90 9.27 5.07
N ALA A 330 -10.61 10.28 4.56
CA ALA A 330 -10.00 11.46 3.93
C ALA A 330 -9.27 12.34 4.96
N LEU A 331 -8.02 12.69 4.66
CA LEU A 331 -7.19 13.61 5.44
C LEU A 331 -6.91 14.91 4.70
N ARG A 332 -6.82 14.91 3.38
CA ARG A 332 -6.37 16.07 2.60
C ARG A 332 -7.19 17.33 2.88
N GLU A 333 -8.52 17.23 2.77
CA GLU A 333 -9.42 18.38 2.99
C GLU A 333 -9.34 18.86 4.43
N LEU A 334 -9.19 17.93 5.39
CA LEU A 334 -9.03 18.24 6.80
C LEU A 334 -7.73 19.03 7.03
N LEU A 335 -6.60 18.56 6.50
CA LEU A 335 -5.29 19.20 6.60
C LEU A 335 -5.31 20.62 6.00
N ARG A 336 -5.90 20.77 4.83
CA ARG A 336 -5.99 22.04 4.08
C ARG A 336 -7.04 23.00 4.66
N GLY A 337 -7.99 22.45 5.41
CA GLY A 337 -8.96 23.22 6.20
C GLY A 337 -8.40 23.80 7.50
N GLY A 338 -7.13 23.51 7.84
CA GLY A 338 -6.46 24.05 9.02
C GLY A 338 -6.76 23.28 10.31
N CYS A 339 -7.01 21.97 10.22
CA CYS A 339 -7.21 21.10 11.38
C CYS A 339 -5.98 21.08 12.32
N ASP A 340 -6.19 20.77 13.57
CA ASP A 340 -5.12 20.47 14.52
C ASP A 340 -4.62 19.01 14.39
N ASP A 341 -3.60 18.65 15.15
CA ASP A 341 -3.00 17.31 15.11
C ASP A 341 -3.91 16.27 15.78
N ALA A 342 -4.75 16.66 16.73
CA ALA A 342 -5.70 15.76 17.39
C ALA A 342 -6.80 15.29 16.42
N GLU A 343 -7.22 16.14 15.49
CA GLU A 343 -8.19 15.76 14.46
C GLU A 343 -7.58 14.75 13.48
N VAL A 344 -6.30 14.91 13.08
CA VAL A 344 -5.57 13.93 12.26
C VAL A 344 -5.40 12.61 13.00
N GLU A 345 -5.01 12.64 14.28
CA GLU A 345 -4.93 11.47 15.15
C GLU A 345 -6.26 10.72 15.19
N LEU A 346 -7.38 11.43 15.38
CA LEU A 346 -8.70 10.83 15.41
C LEU A 346 -9.05 10.09 14.12
N VAL A 347 -8.67 10.62 12.96
CA VAL A 347 -8.87 9.94 11.67
C VAL A 347 -8.03 8.66 11.60
N LEU A 348 -6.76 8.70 12.02
CA LEU A 348 -5.89 7.51 12.06
C LEU A 348 -6.46 6.42 12.97
N ARG A 349 -6.92 6.79 14.18
CA ARG A 349 -7.54 5.85 15.13
C ARG A 349 -8.81 5.24 14.56
N ARG A 350 -9.68 6.04 13.94
CA ARG A 350 -10.92 5.56 13.30
C ARG A 350 -10.63 4.60 12.17
N ALA A 351 -9.64 4.91 11.31
CA ALA A 351 -9.24 4.03 10.22
C ALA A 351 -8.73 2.68 10.72
N VAL A 352 -7.94 2.68 11.80
CA VAL A 352 -7.46 1.45 12.44
C VAL A 352 -8.62 0.68 13.07
N TRP A 353 -9.48 1.37 13.82
CA TRP A 353 -10.62 0.74 14.49
C TRP A 353 -11.60 0.09 13.51
N ALA A 354 -11.83 0.70 12.35
CA ALA A 354 -12.69 0.18 11.29
C ALA A 354 -12.07 -1.00 10.51
N LYS A 355 -10.86 -1.47 10.87
CA LYS A 355 -10.20 -2.55 10.15
C LYS A 355 -10.92 -3.89 10.34
N TYR A 356 -11.08 -4.63 9.24
CA TYR A 356 -11.70 -5.96 9.23
C TYR A 356 -10.76 -7.05 9.79
N PRO A 357 -11.31 -8.20 10.24
CA PRO A 357 -10.50 -9.34 10.69
C PRO A 357 -9.62 -9.88 9.57
N GLY A 358 -10.15 -9.90 8.35
CA GLY A 358 -9.44 -10.30 7.14
C GLY A 358 -10.04 -9.65 5.90
N HIS A 359 -9.39 -9.79 4.75
CA HIS A 359 -9.99 -9.47 3.48
C HIS A 359 -10.83 -10.65 2.98
N ALA A 360 -11.97 -10.37 2.37
CA ALA A 360 -12.93 -11.39 1.97
C ALA A 360 -12.63 -12.03 0.60
N ILE A 361 -11.40 -12.05 0.12
CA ILE A 361 -11.06 -12.47 -1.24
C ILE A 361 -11.50 -13.91 -1.56
N ASN A 362 -11.59 -14.76 -0.54
CA ASN A 362 -12.01 -16.16 -0.67
C ASN A 362 -13.48 -16.38 -0.30
N GLU A 363 -14.20 -15.32 0.05
CA GLU A 363 -15.62 -15.40 0.43
C GLU A 363 -16.53 -15.17 -0.77
N PRO A 364 -17.72 -15.79 -0.79
CA PRO A 364 -18.74 -15.48 -1.77
C PRO A 364 -19.12 -13.99 -1.68
N GLY A 365 -19.12 -13.28 -2.81
CA GLY A 365 -19.47 -11.86 -2.87
C GLY A 365 -18.30 -10.90 -2.67
N PHE A 366 -17.05 -11.38 -2.66
CA PHE A 366 -15.90 -10.48 -2.73
C PHE A 366 -16.01 -9.54 -3.93
N LEU A 367 -15.89 -8.24 -3.65
CA LEU A 367 -15.82 -7.19 -4.66
C LEU A 367 -14.38 -6.71 -4.79
N ARG A 368 -13.91 -6.60 -6.01
CA ARG A 368 -12.58 -6.03 -6.29
C ARG A 368 -12.54 -4.57 -5.87
N PRO A 369 -11.43 -4.09 -5.29
CA PRO A 369 -11.26 -2.67 -4.99
C PRO A 369 -11.39 -1.80 -6.23
N HIS A 370 -11.99 -0.63 -6.09
CA HIS A 370 -12.13 0.34 -7.18
C HIS A 370 -10.78 0.94 -7.61
N ARG A 371 -9.81 1.03 -6.68
CA ARG A 371 -8.49 1.57 -6.96
C ARG A 371 -7.51 0.45 -7.32
N SER A 372 -6.77 0.67 -8.40
CA SER A 372 -5.64 -0.20 -8.78
C SER A 372 -4.46 -0.06 -7.83
N MET A 373 -3.51 -1.00 -7.91
CA MET A 373 -2.30 -1.02 -7.09
C MET A 373 -1.50 0.29 -7.16
N SER A 374 -1.39 0.89 -8.33
CA SER A 374 -0.67 2.14 -8.56
C SER A 374 -1.29 3.36 -7.86
N MET A 375 -2.59 3.32 -7.59
CA MET A 375 -3.33 4.38 -6.89
C MET A 375 -3.30 4.22 -5.37
N ILE A 376 -3.03 3.00 -4.88
CA ILE A 376 -3.04 2.68 -3.44
C ILE A 376 -1.61 2.64 -2.89
N GLY A 377 -0.65 2.26 -3.73
CA GLY A 377 0.72 1.99 -3.35
C GLY A 377 0.94 0.58 -2.82
N GLY A 378 1.63 -0.23 -3.56
CA GLY A 378 1.93 -1.66 -3.31
C GLY A 378 3.16 -1.91 -2.46
#